data_4b7f7955bd7cc38976800516795a9449
#
_entry.id   4b7f7955bd7cc38976800516795a9449
#
_cell.length_a   1.000
_cell.length_b   1.000
_cell.length_c   1.000
_cell.angle_alpha   90.00
_cell.angle_beta   90.00
_cell.angle_gamma   90.00
#
_symmetry.space_group_name_H-M   'P 1'
#
loop_
_entity.id
_entity.type
_entity.pdbx_description
1 polymer ?
#
loop_
_entity_poly.entity_id
_entity_poly.type
_entity_poly.pdbx_seq_one_letter_code
_entity_poly.pdbx_strand_id
1 'polypeptide(L)'
;LGEYDVLASRTGYTGEDGFELYLWNIPLHMSKKAENFLLTILDAGREYNIKPCGLGARDTLRLEAGMCLYDHDLNESISPLEAGFEGLIDFDKPDFIGKSALIEQKEKGVTRRRVCIKLLEKGVPREGCELYHNNEFIGKLTSGTYSPLLNIGIGMGYVLKEFSEVGTRLKVKIRERYFDAEVVNPPFYDPNKYGYKRVCQQ
;
A
#
# COMPACT_ATOMS: atom_id res chain seq x y z
N LEU A 1 -4.51 8.08 -27.96
CA LEU A 1 -3.24 8.78 -27.85
C LEU A 1 -2.45 8.57 -29.15
N GLY A 2 -2.38 9.63 -30.01
CA GLY A 2 -1.83 9.45 -31.36
C GLY A 2 -2.59 8.38 -32.14
N GLU A 3 -1.86 7.41 -32.71
CA GLU A 3 -2.42 6.26 -33.44
C GLU A 3 -2.78 5.07 -32.55
N TYR A 4 -2.59 5.19 -31.20
CA TYR A 4 -2.79 4.10 -30.27
C TYR A 4 -4.21 4.12 -29.67
N ASP A 5 -4.86 2.98 -29.69
CA ASP A 5 -6.11 2.74 -28.97
C ASP A 5 -5.80 2.44 -27.49
N VAL A 6 -6.18 3.34 -26.60
CA VAL A 6 -5.78 3.32 -25.19
C VAL A 6 -6.96 3.60 -24.30
N LEU A 7 -7.19 2.75 -23.30
CA LEU A 7 -8.03 3.07 -22.16
C LEU A 7 -7.18 3.83 -21.13
N ALA A 8 -7.55 5.05 -20.81
CA ALA A 8 -6.96 5.81 -19.72
C ALA A 8 -7.91 5.81 -18.51
N SER A 9 -7.48 5.19 -17.42
CA SER A 9 -8.22 5.20 -16.14
C SER A 9 -7.56 6.20 -15.20
N ARG A 10 -8.35 7.15 -14.64
CA ARG A 10 -7.84 8.08 -13.61
C ARG A 10 -7.77 7.37 -12.27
N THR A 11 -6.88 6.41 -12.19
CA THR A 11 -6.55 5.58 -11.04
C THR A 11 -5.05 5.46 -10.93
N GLY A 12 -4.55 4.91 -9.84
CA GLY A 12 -3.12 4.72 -9.66
C GLY A 12 -2.79 4.00 -8.36
N TYR A 13 -1.51 3.71 -8.18
CA TYR A 13 -0.97 2.97 -7.05
C TYR A 13 0.18 3.75 -6.37
N THR A 14 0.04 5.08 -6.30
CA THR A 14 1.06 5.97 -5.75
C THR A 14 0.55 6.90 -4.66
N GLY A 15 -0.78 6.97 -4.48
CA GLY A 15 -1.42 7.97 -3.62
C GLY A 15 -1.52 9.36 -4.25
N GLU A 16 -0.92 9.58 -5.43
CA GLU A 16 -0.97 10.82 -6.19
C GLU A 16 -2.04 10.74 -7.29
N ASP A 17 -2.48 11.89 -7.80
CA ASP A 17 -3.34 11.95 -8.98
C ASP A 17 -2.55 11.48 -10.21
N GLY A 18 -3.16 10.64 -11.02
CA GLY A 18 -2.50 10.05 -12.16
C GLY A 18 -3.41 9.16 -12.99
N PHE A 19 -2.82 8.55 -14.00
CA PHE A 19 -3.53 7.67 -14.94
C PHE A 19 -2.81 6.34 -15.09
N GLU A 20 -3.60 5.29 -15.18
CA GLU A 20 -3.18 3.98 -15.68
C GLU A 20 -3.59 3.88 -17.15
N LEU A 21 -2.65 3.53 -18.00
CA LEU A 21 -2.86 3.46 -19.45
C LEU A 21 -2.84 2.00 -19.91
N TYR A 22 -3.94 1.54 -20.45
CA TYR A 22 -4.12 0.17 -20.94
C TYR A 22 -4.09 0.18 -22.45
N LEU A 23 -3.04 -0.37 -23.01
CA LEU A 23 -2.85 -0.49 -24.46
C LEU A 23 -3.46 -1.81 -24.97
N TRP A 24 -4.50 -1.70 -25.79
CA TRP A 24 -5.24 -2.85 -26.31
C TRP A 24 -4.60 -3.45 -27.55
N ASN A 25 -4.92 -4.74 -27.79
CA ASN A 25 -4.59 -5.45 -29.04
C ASN A 25 -3.09 -5.45 -29.39
N ILE A 26 -2.23 -5.60 -28.37
CA ILE A 26 -0.80 -5.77 -28.56
C ILE A 26 -0.40 -7.21 -28.20
N PRO A 27 -0.35 -8.12 -29.18
CA PRO A 27 0.18 -9.45 -28.95
C PRO A 27 1.66 -9.41 -28.52
N LEU A 28 2.11 -10.41 -27.78
CA LEU A 28 3.49 -10.49 -27.27
C LEU A 28 4.56 -10.30 -28.35
N HIS A 29 4.32 -10.78 -29.59
CA HIS A 29 5.23 -10.63 -30.72
C HIS A 29 5.29 -9.18 -31.26
N MET A 30 4.40 -8.28 -30.83
CA MET A 30 4.39 -6.86 -31.20
C MET A 30 4.91 -5.96 -30.07
N SER A 31 5.81 -6.46 -29.23
CA SER A 31 6.40 -5.72 -28.11
C SER A 31 6.99 -4.36 -28.52
N LYS A 32 7.50 -4.24 -29.75
CA LYS A 32 8.01 -2.97 -30.30
C LYS A 32 6.94 -1.88 -30.35
N LYS A 33 5.67 -2.23 -30.57
CA LYS A 33 4.57 -1.27 -30.55
C LYS A 33 4.34 -0.72 -29.13
N ALA A 34 4.44 -1.55 -28.10
CA ALA A 34 4.34 -1.12 -26.70
C ALA A 34 5.52 -0.24 -26.30
N GLU A 35 6.75 -0.60 -26.73
CA GLU A 35 7.94 0.25 -26.54
C GLU A 35 7.77 1.62 -27.17
N ASN A 36 7.36 1.70 -28.42
CA ASN A 36 7.14 2.94 -29.12
C ASN A 36 6.06 3.79 -28.44
N PHE A 37 4.99 3.19 -27.93
CA PHE A 37 3.98 3.88 -27.16
C PHE A 37 4.57 4.53 -25.90
N LEU A 38 5.38 3.79 -25.13
CA LEU A 38 6.07 4.35 -23.96
C LEU A 38 6.99 5.51 -24.33
N LEU A 39 7.77 5.37 -25.41
CA LEU A 39 8.65 6.43 -25.90
C LEU A 39 7.87 7.67 -26.32
N THR A 40 6.70 7.52 -26.93
CA THR A 40 5.80 8.63 -27.29
C THR A 40 5.33 9.39 -26.06
N ILE A 41 4.96 8.67 -24.98
CA ILE A 41 4.56 9.29 -23.70
C ILE A 41 5.73 10.06 -23.09
N LEU A 42 6.91 9.46 -23.04
CA LEU A 42 8.11 10.09 -22.49
C LEU A 42 8.52 11.34 -23.30
N ASP A 43 8.36 11.29 -24.61
CA ASP A 43 8.65 12.45 -25.49
C ASP A 43 7.65 13.59 -25.26
N ALA A 44 6.36 13.29 -25.26
CA ALA A 44 5.30 14.27 -24.98
C ALA A 44 5.41 14.87 -23.57
N GLY A 45 5.92 14.10 -22.62
CA GLY A 45 6.09 14.54 -21.22
C GLY A 45 7.38 15.31 -20.94
N ARG A 46 8.28 15.51 -21.92
CA ARG A 46 9.58 16.19 -21.71
C ARG A 46 9.42 17.60 -21.15
N GLU A 47 8.50 18.39 -21.68
CA GLU A 47 8.23 19.73 -21.21
C GLU A 47 7.72 19.79 -19.76
N TYR A 48 7.14 18.69 -19.27
CA TYR A 48 6.67 18.50 -17.91
C TYR A 48 7.66 17.74 -16.99
N ASN A 49 8.88 17.52 -17.48
CA ASN A 49 9.93 16.83 -16.71
C ASN A 49 9.59 15.39 -16.34
N ILE A 50 8.81 14.69 -17.18
CA ILE A 50 8.45 13.27 -16.95
C ILE A 50 9.72 12.42 -16.83
N LYS A 51 9.72 11.48 -15.90
CA LYS A 51 10.83 10.54 -15.69
C LYS A 51 10.31 9.12 -15.58
N PRO A 52 10.95 8.13 -16.21
CA PRO A 52 10.63 6.74 -15.97
C PRO A 52 11.01 6.36 -14.53
N CYS A 53 10.11 5.69 -13.84
CA CYS A 53 10.30 5.21 -12.47
C CYS A 53 10.20 3.68 -12.45
N GLY A 54 11.08 3.04 -11.69
CA GLY A 54 11.12 1.59 -11.56
C GLY A 54 10.22 1.02 -10.46
N LEU A 55 10.24 -0.29 -10.31
CA LEU A 55 9.43 -1.03 -9.32
C LEU A 55 9.73 -0.61 -7.87
N GLY A 56 10.97 -0.23 -7.55
CA GLY A 56 11.32 0.27 -6.22
C GLY A 56 10.60 1.56 -5.86
N ALA A 57 10.43 2.50 -6.83
CA ALA A 57 9.64 3.70 -6.64
C ALA A 57 8.15 3.36 -6.46
N ARG A 58 7.61 2.45 -7.28
CA ARG A 58 6.23 1.97 -7.16
C ARG A 58 5.96 1.39 -5.77
N ASP A 59 6.83 0.53 -5.26
CA ASP A 59 6.65 -0.09 -3.94
C ASP A 59 6.76 0.93 -2.80
N THR A 60 7.69 1.85 -2.87
CA THR A 60 7.83 2.90 -1.86
C THR A 60 6.61 3.82 -1.83
N LEU A 61 6.18 4.32 -2.99
CA LEU A 61 5.03 5.23 -3.09
C LEU A 61 3.73 4.59 -2.62
N ARG A 62 3.44 3.35 -3.04
CA ARG A 62 2.22 2.67 -2.60
C ARG A 62 2.22 2.45 -1.08
N LEU A 63 3.38 2.10 -0.49
CA LEU A 63 3.47 1.87 0.95
C LEU A 63 3.33 3.19 1.72
N GLU A 64 3.96 4.29 1.28
CA GLU A 64 3.77 5.62 1.86
C GLU A 64 2.29 6.05 1.84
N ALA A 65 1.55 5.67 0.79
CA ALA A 65 0.11 5.89 0.68
C ALA A 65 -0.74 4.91 1.51
N GLY A 66 -0.13 3.86 2.09
CA GLY A 66 -0.84 2.83 2.86
C GLY A 66 -1.59 1.82 2.00
N MET A 67 -1.24 1.69 0.71
CA MET A 67 -1.87 0.76 -0.21
C MET A 67 -1.27 -0.64 -0.09
N CYS A 68 -2.14 -1.64 0.00
CA CYS A 68 -1.75 -3.04 0.13
C CYS A 68 -1.21 -3.61 -1.19
N LEU A 69 -0.25 -4.51 -1.09
CA LEU A 69 0.24 -5.34 -2.18
C LEU A 69 -0.32 -6.76 -2.02
N TYR A 70 -0.97 -7.27 -3.07
CA TYR A 70 -1.44 -8.65 -3.08
C TYR A 70 -0.26 -9.63 -2.99
N ASP A 71 -0.48 -10.78 -2.36
CA ASP A 71 0.48 -11.82 -2.02
C ASP A 71 1.45 -11.46 -0.87
N HIS A 72 1.57 -10.18 -0.53
CA HIS A 72 2.30 -9.68 0.64
C HIS A 72 1.36 -9.26 1.77
N ASP A 73 0.63 -8.18 1.56
CA ASP A 73 -0.27 -7.59 2.58
C ASP A 73 -1.67 -8.21 2.57
N LEU A 74 -2.07 -8.80 1.44
CA LEU A 74 -3.36 -9.45 1.23
C LEU A 74 -3.14 -10.79 0.52
N ASN A 75 -3.85 -11.81 0.96
CA ASN A 75 -3.90 -13.12 0.29
C ASN A 75 -5.19 -13.85 0.67
N GLU A 76 -5.35 -15.07 0.19
CA GLU A 76 -6.56 -15.88 0.41
C GLU A 76 -6.81 -16.27 1.88
N SER A 77 -5.81 -16.14 2.76
CA SER A 77 -5.93 -16.44 4.20
C SER A 77 -6.25 -15.22 5.06
N ILE A 78 -6.40 -14.04 4.45
CA ILE A 78 -6.66 -12.78 5.13
C ILE A 78 -8.04 -12.27 4.74
N SER A 79 -8.92 -12.14 5.72
CA SER A 79 -10.24 -11.60 5.48
C SER A 79 -10.22 -10.07 5.28
N PRO A 80 -11.21 -9.49 4.56
CA PRO A 80 -11.35 -8.05 4.46
C PRO A 80 -11.49 -7.34 5.81
N LEU A 81 -12.07 -8.01 6.82
CA LEU A 81 -12.21 -7.46 8.17
C LEU A 81 -10.86 -7.36 8.88
N GLU A 82 -10.01 -8.39 8.78
CA GLU A 82 -8.64 -8.35 9.30
C GLU A 82 -7.81 -7.27 8.59
N ALA A 83 -8.00 -7.11 7.28
CA ALA A 83 -7.31 -6.12 6.46
C ALA A 83 -7.80 -4.68 6.69
N GLY A 84 -8.88 -4.47 7.44
CA GLY A 84 -9.44 -3.15 7.71
C GLY A 84 -10.27 -2.57 6.57
N PHE A 85 -10.83 -3.42 5.71
CA PHE A 85 -11.67 -3.05 4.56
C PHE A 85 -13.17 -3.21 4.83
N GLU A 86 -13.59 -3.20 6.09
CA GLU A 86 -15.01 -3.32 6.46
C GLU A 86 -15.89 -2.29 5.73
N GLY A 87 -15.42 -1.05 5.58
CA GLY A 87 -16.16 -0.01 4.86
C GLY A 87 -16.36 -0.23 3.36
N LEU A 88 -15.71 -1.25 2.77
CA LEU A 88 -15.91 -1.64 1.37
C LEU A 88 -16.93 -2.77 1.21
N ILE A 89 -17.44 -3.32 2.31
CA ILE A 89 -18.37 -4.44 2.31
C ILE A 89 -19.79 -3.91 2.51
N ASP A 90 -20.64 -4.14 1.53
CA ASP A 90 -22.08 -3.85 1.64
C ASP A 90 -22.80 -5.05 2.26
N PHE A 91 -22.94 -5.04 3.58
CA PHE A 91 -23.67 -6.08 4.32
C PHE A 91 -25.19 -6.06 4.09
N ASP A 92 -25.75 -4.97 3.59
CA ASP A 92 -27.19 -4.84 3.29
C ASP A 92 -27.55 -5.49 1.96
N LYS A 93 -26.58 -5.72 1.09
CA LYS A 93 -26.78 -6.47 -0.14
C LYS A 93 -27.37 -7.86 0.18
N PRO A 94 -28.44 -8.30 -0.52
CA PRO A 94 -29.15 -9.55 -0.17
C PRO A 94 -28.24 -10.76 -0.07
N ASP A 95 -27.33 -10.97 -1.02
CA ASP A 95 -26.36 -12.06 -1.00
C ASP A 95 -25.10 -11.75 -1.83
N PHE A 96 -23.97 -12.34 -1.41
CA PHE A 96 -22.71 -12.37 -2.14
C PHE A 96 -21.83 -13.52 -1.59
N ILE A 97 -20.89 -13.99 -2.39
CA ILE A 97 -19.98 -15.09 -2.00
C ILE A 97 -19.19 -14.68 -0.75
N GLY A 98 -19.30 -15.47 0.33
CA GLY A 98 -18.62 -15.25 1.61
C GLY A 98 -19.37 -14.36 2.61
N LYS A 99 -20.60 -13.88 2.29
CA LYS A 99 -21.38 -13.00 3.20
C LYS A 99 -21.55 -13.62 4.60
N SER A 100 -22.00 -14.87 4.69
CA SER A 100 -22.24 -15.53 5.97
C SER A 100 -20.98 -15.65 6.82
N ALA A 101 -19.84 -16.01 6.22
CA ALA A 101 -18.56 -16.09 6.91
C ALA A 101 -18.09 -14.72 7.44
N LEU A 102 -18.30 -13.66 6.66
CA LEU A 102 -17.94 -12.29 7.08
C LEU A 102 -18.86 -11.78 8.21
N ILE A 103 -20.15 -12.11 8.18
CA ILE A 103 -21.09 -11.78 9.27
C ILE A 103 -20.64 -12.48 10.55
N GLU A 104 -20.40 -13.79 10.49
CA GLU A 104 -19.92 -14.57 11.65
C GLU A 104 -18.62 -14.01 12.21
N GLN A 105 -17.66 -13.67 11.35
CA GLN A 105 -16.39 -13.07 11.77
C GLN A 105 -16.59 -11.68 12.38
N LYS A 106 -17.52 -10.88 11.86
CA LYS A 106 -17.86 -9.56 12.42
C LYS A 106 -18.44 -9.68 13.83
N GLU A 107 -19.34 -10.64 14.05
CA GLU A 107 -19.94 -10.90 15.36
C GLU A 107 -18.93 -11.40 16.40
N LYS A 108 -18.06 -12.35 16.01
CA LYS A 108 -17.00 -12.89 16.87
C LYS A 108 -15.85 -11.92 17.08
N GLY A 109 -15.67 -10.97 16.16
CA GLY A 109 -14.51 -10.10 16.05
C GLY A 109 -13.32 -10.80 15.40
N VAL A 110 -12.35 -10.00 14.94
CA VAL A 110 -11.08 -10.50 14.38
C VAL A 110 -10.04 -10.66 15.50
N THR A 111 -9.16 -11.64 15.36
CA THR A 111 -8.06 -11.90 16.32
C THR A 111 -6.81 -11.10 16.01
N ARG A 112 -6.64 -10.71 14.74
CA ARG A 112 -5.52 -9.90 14.24
C ARG A 112 -6.03 -8.78 13.37
N ARG A 113 -5.24 -7.71 13.23
CA ARG A 113 -5.59 -6.57 12.38
C ARG A 113 -4.36 -6.03 11.67
N ARG A 114 -4.57 -5.58 10.43
CA ARG A 114 -3.55 -4.87 9.67
C ARG A 114 -3.29 -3.51 10.32
N VAL A 115 -2.00 -3.18 10.45
CA VAL A 115 -1.52 -1.89 10.95
C VAL A 115 -0.47 -1.31 10.02
N CYS A 116 -0.35 0.02 10.05
CA CYS A 116 0.78 0.75 9.52
C CYS A 116 1.67 1.16 10.68
N ILE A 117 2.99 0.99 10.57
CA ILE A 117 3.94 1.37 11.62
C ILE A 117 5.02 2.30 11.09
N LYS A 118 5.44 3.23 11.92
CA LYS A 118 6.57 4.11 11.67
C LYS A 118 7.64 3.87 12.72
N LEU A 119 8.89 3.65 12.31
CA LEU A 119 10.01 3.59 13.24
C LEU A 119 10.20 4.96 13.88
N LEU A 120 10.73 4.99 15.09
CA LEU A 120 11.04 6.22 15.85
C LEU A 120 12.53 6.55 15.80
N GLU A 121 13.32 5.66 15.25
CA GLU A 121 14.75 5.77 15.07
C GLU A 121 15.18 5.27 13.67
N LYS A 122 16.43 5.53 13.30
CA LYS A 122 16.95 5.15 11.97
C LYS A 122 17.02 3.62 11.82
N GLY A 123 16.28 3.11 10.86
CA GLY A 123 16.22 1.70 10.50
C GLY A 123 15.45 1.51 9.21
N VAL A 124 15.56 0.33 8.61
CA VAL A 124 14.85 -0.03 7.38
C VAL A 124 14.16 -1.37 7.61
N PRO A 125 12.87 -1.36 7.98
CA PRO A 125 12.12 -2.60 8.14
C PRO A 125 11.88 -3.26 6.77
N ARG A 126 11.64 -4.56 6.81
CA ARG A 126 11.35 -5.36 5.61
C ARG A 126 10.23 -6.34 5.92
N GLU A 127 9.69 -6.93 4.90
CA GLU A 127 8.80 -8.07 5.01
C GLU A 127 9.40 -9.14 5.92
N GLY A 128 8.56 -9.78 6.74
CA GLY A 128 8.97 -10.82 7.68
C GLY A 128 9.55 -10.31 9.00
N CYS A 129 9.85 -9.02 9.15
CA CYS A 129 10.26 -8.46 10.43
C CYS A 129 9.20 -8.72 11.51
N GLU A 130 9.63 -9.28 12.64
CA GLU A 130 8.76 -9.60 13.76
C GLU A 130 8.42 -8.35 14.57
N LEU A 131 7.20 -8.31 15.09
CA LEU A 131 6.65 -7.24 15.91
C LEU A 131 6.48 -7.72 17.34
N TYR A 132 6.90 -6.91 18.30
CA TYR A 132 6.89 -7.22 19.73
C TYR A 132 6.28 -6.09 20.55
N HIS A 133 5.56 -6.45 21.61
CA HIS A 133 5.14 -5.54 22.67
C HIS A 133 5.55 -6.13 24.01
N ASN A 134 6.28 -5.40 24.85
CA ASN A 134 6.80 -5.86 26.16
C ASN A 134 7.50 -7.24 26.08
N ASN A 135 8.31 -7.48 25.03
CA ASN A 135 8.99 -8.72 24.70
C ASN A 135 8.08 -9.89 24.29
N GLU A 136 6.80 -9.69 24.17
CA GLU A 136 5.85 -10.64 23.60
C GLU A 136 5.77 -10.49 22.08
N PHE A 137 5.82 -11.60 21.36
CA PHE A 137 5.60 -11.60 19.91
C PHE A 137 4.11 -11.34 19.61
N ILE A 138 3.83 -10.28 18.85
CA ILE A 138 2.46 -9.85 18.55
C ILE A 138 2.11 -9.89 17.06
N GLY A 139 3.07 -10.15 16.18
CA GLY A 139 2.82 -10.19 14.73
C GLY A 139 4.04 -10.01 13.86
N LYS A 140 3.80 -9.78 12.56
CA LYS A 140 4.85 -9.60 11.55
C LYS A 140 4.50 -8.53 10.55
N LEU A 141 5.53 -7.90 10.00
CA LEU A 141 5.42 -7.03 8.82
C LEU A 141 5.24 -7.87 7.55
N THR A 142 4.35 -7.43 6.71
CA THR A 142 4.10 -7.94 5.36
C THR A 142 4.74 -7.08 4.28
N SER A 143 4.98 -5.79 4.61
CA SER A 143 5.71 -4.84 3.79
C SER A 143 6.54 -3.91 4.66
N GLY A 144 7.68 -3.47 4.15
CA GLY A 144 8.52 -2.52 4.86
C GLY A 144 9.59 -1.90 3.98
N THR A 145 9.80 -0.59 4.14
CA THR A 145 10.80 0.15 3.38
C THR A 145 11.28 1.38 4.17
N TYR A 146 12.29 2.04 3.62
CA TYR A 146 12.65 3.39 4.00
C TYR A 146 11.83 4.38 3.17
N SER A 147 11.16 5.32 3.82
CA SER A 147 10.44 6.40 3.17
C SER A 147 11.39 7.58 2.92
N PRO A 148 11.70 7.91 1.67
CA PRO A 148 12.46 9.11 1.33
C PRO A 148 11.73 10.40 1.73
N LEU A 149 10.40 10.39 1.62
CA LEU A 149 9.55 11.52 1.94
C LEU A 149 9.59 11.87 3.44
N LEU A 150 9.57 10.85 4.30
CA LEU A 150 9.55 11.01 5.76
C LEU A 150 10.94 10.88 6.39
N ASN A 151 11.92 10.44 5.61
CA ASN A 151 13.28 10.17 6.06
C ASN A 151 13.37 9.16 7.22
N ILE A 152 12.48 8.15 7.21
CA ILE A 152 12.39 7.13 8.27
C ILE A 152 11.88 5.80 7.71
N GLY A 153 12.08 4.69 8.46
CA GLY A 153 11.53 3.39 8.14
C GLY A 153 10.03 3.34 8.40
N ILE A 154 9.29 2.77 7.45
CA ILE A 154 7.84 2.52 7.54
C ILE A 154 7.54 1.08 7.18
N GLY A 155 6.43 0.56 7.69
CA GLY A 155 6.00 -0.81 7.39
C GLY A 155 4.50 -0.99 7.54
N MET A 156 4.01 -2.08 6.96
CA MET A 156 2.64 -2.56 7.09
C MET A 156 2.70 -4.03 7.49
N GLY A 157 1.76 -4.47 8.31
CA GLY A 157 1.71 -5.87 8.73
C GLY A 157 0.52 -6.16 9.61
N TYR A 158 0.50 -7.33 10.22
CA TYR A 158 -0.59 -7.78 11.09
C TYR A 158 -0.09 -7.97 12.51
N VAL A 159 -0.88 -7.45 13.45
CA VAL A 159 -0.67 -7.63 14.89
C VAL A 159 -1.93 -8.23 15.53
N LEU A 160 -1.81 -8.80 16.73
CA LEU A 160 -2.96 -9.13 17.56
C LEU A 160 -3.82 -7.88 17.76
N LYS A 161 -5.15 -8.04 17.73
CA LYS A 161 -6.12 -6.94 17.69
C LYS A 161 -5.93 -5.90 18.80
N GLU A 162 -5.60 -6.33 20.00
CA GLU A 162 -5.39 -5.47 21.17
C GLU A 162 -4.22 -4.49 21.02
N PHE A 163 -3.29 -4.76 20.08
CA PHE A 163 -2.15 -3.89 19.79
C PHE A 163 -2.31 -3.07 18.50
N SER A 164 -3.50 -3.07 17.91
CA SER A 164 -3.74 -2.42 16.60
C SER A 164 -4.14 -0.95 16.68
N GLU A 165 -4.33 -0.39 17.86
CA GLU A 165 -4.74 1.00 18.01
C GLU A 165 -3.62 1.98 17.64
N VAL A 166 -4.00 3.08 16.98
CA VAL A 166 -3.06 4.16 16.62
C VAL A 166 -2.44 4.76 17.89
N GLY A 167 -1.14 4.99 17.84
CA GLY A 167 -0.35 5.44 19.00
C GLY A 167 0.25 4.29 19.82
N THR A 168 -0.15 3.04 19.57
CA THR A 168 0.44 1.88 20.25
C THR A 168 1.93 1.81 19.96
N ARG A 169 2.73 1.76 21.03
CA ARG A 169 4.20 1.58 20.96
C ARG A 169 4.53 0.10 20.87
N LEU A 170 5.41 -0.22 19.97
CA LEU A 170 5.87 -1.59 19.75
C LEU A 170 7.34 -1.60 19.30
N LYS A 171 7.92 -2.77 19.19
CA LYS A 171 9.28 -2.96 18.69
C LYS A 171 9.26 -3.78 17.42
N VAL A 172 10.09 -3.38 16.45
CA VAL A 172 10.34 -4.13 15.23
C VAL A 172 11.70 -4.79 15.32
N LYS A 173 11.75 -6.10 15.22
CA LYS A 173 13.01 -6.84 15.18
C LYS A 173 13.55 -6.82 13.76
N ILE A 174 14.62 -6.06 13.53
CA ILE A 174 15.34 -6.00 12.26
C ILE A 174 16.68 -6.69 12.46
N ARG A 175 16.85 -7.87 11.85
CA ARG A 175 17.98 -8.78 12.15
C ARG A 175 17.99 -9.11 13.64
N GLU A 176 19.10 -8.86 14.34
CA GLU A 176 19.27 -9.13 15.77
C GLU A 176 19.01 -7.91 16.68
N ARG A 177 18.43 -6.83 16.16
CA ARG A 177 18.19 -5.58 16.90
C ARG A 177 16.72 -5.23 16.93
N TYR A 178 16.28 -4.66 18.05
CA TYR A 178 14.95 -4.13 18.24
C TYR A 178 14.93 -2.61 18.03
N PHE A 179 13.96 -2.14 17.25
CA PHE A 179 13.74 -0.74 16.93
C PHE A 179 12.39 -0.30 17.45
N ASP A 180 12.34 0.82 18.15
CA ASP A 180 11.09 1.37 18.61
C ASP A 180 10.25 1.88 17.44
N ALA A 181 8.96 1.58 17.47
CA ALA A 181 7.99 1.96 16.45
C ALA A 181 6.64 2.31 17.07
N GLU A 182 5.80 2.93 16.26
CA GLU A 182 4.46 3.34 16.64
C GLU A 182 3.47 2.99 15.53
N VAL A 183 2.30 2.51 15.91
CA VAL A 183 1.16 2.32 15.01
C VAL A 183 0.62 3.67 14.58
N VAL A 184 0.47 3.87 13.27
CA VAL A 184 0.00 5.13 12.69
C VAL A 184 -1.14 4.91 11.70
N ASN A 185 -1.92 5.95 11.41
CA ASN A 185 -2.91 5.92 10.35
C ASN A 185 -2.25 6.09 8.97
N PRO A 186 -2.69 5.36 7.94
CA PRO A 186 -2.36 5.68 6.56
C PRO A 186 -3.18 6.91 6.07
N PRO A 187 -2.65 7.67 5.10
CA PRO A 187 -1.30 7.58 4.56
C PRO A 187 -0.25 7.97 5.59
N PHE A 188 1.00 7.53 5.40
CA PHE A 188 2.10 7.88 6.31
C PHE A 188 2.48 9.36 6.27
N TYR A 189 2.14 10.06 5.19
CA TYR A 189 2.40 11.49 4.98
C TYR A 189 1.18 12.35 5.32
N ASP A 190 1.40 13.65 5.47
CA ASP A 190 0.33 14.64 5.62
C ASP A 190 -0.43 14.81 4.27
N PRO A 191 -1.72 14.40 4.18
CA PRO A 191 -2.49 14.47 2.95
C PRO A 191 -2.80 15.90 2.48
N ASN A 192 -2.58 16.92 3.31
CA ASN A 192 -2.69 18.31 2.89
C ASN A 192 -1.47 18.79 2.09
N LYS A 193 -0.33 18.11 2.25
CA LYS A 193 0.93 18.43 1.56
C LYS A 193 1.21 17.52 0.37
N TYR A 194 0.81 16.27 0.46
CA TYR A 194 1.12 15.22 -0.51
C TYR A 194 -0.12 14.41 -0.84
N GLY A 195 -0.06 13.72 -1.98
CA GLY A 195 -1.16 12.90 -2.44
C GLY A 195 -2.23 13.68 -3.20
N TYR A 196 -3.18 12.95 -3.75
CA TYR A 196 -4.22 13.48 -4.65
C TYR A 196 -5.20 14.46 -3.98
N LYS A 197 -5.25 14.47 -2.65
CA LYS A 197 -6.13 15.39 -1.87
C LYS A 197 -5.47 16.73 -1.54
N ARG A 198 -4.18 16.89 -1.84
CA ARG A 198 -3.49 18.15 -1.53
C ARG A 198 -4.14 19.32 -2.26
N VAL A 199 -4.27 20.44 -1.57
CA VAL A 199 -4.70 21.70 -2.17
C VAL A 199 -3.50 22.28 -2.91
N CYS A 200 -3.50 22.21 -4.25
CA CYS A 200 -2.50 22.92 -5.04
C CYS A 200 -2.70 24.42 -4.79
N GLN A 201 -1.74 25.08 -4.15
CA GLN A 201 -1.69 26.54 -4.15
C GLN A 201 -1.44 26.98 -5.60
N GLN A 202 -2.42 27.67 -6.17
CA GLN A 202 -2.34 28.29 -7.48
C GLN A 202 -1.33 29.44 -7.48
#